data_9b0901e52a65d6c20874296e75b4e2f7
#
_entry.id   9b0901e52a65d6c20874296e75b4e2f7
#
_cell.length_a   1.000
_cell.length_b   1.000
_cell.length_c   1.000
_cell.angle_alpha   90.00
_cell.angle_beta   90.00
_cell.angle_gamma   90.00
#
_symmetry.space_group_name_H-M   'P 1'
#
loop_
_entity.id
_entity.type
_entity.pdbx_description
1 polymer ?
#
loop_
_entity_poly.entity_id
_entity_poly.type
_entity_poly.pdbx_seq_one_letter_code
_entity_poly.pdbx_strand_id
1 'polypeptide(L)'
;MNIRRKYGVHGRMVLNHEKIGGEKVIYTLESPWNPNKDEPNGILGLSCVAPGNYNISIEQSPLNKRYYPFLVNESKNVCLKSKVKAHDKTGHAFVDYESFNSLEIYGRFILCGTSYKFDPKGYYAPVYGEEAVSIIKAYIEATGDKSLTISWI
;
A
#
# COMPACT_ATOMS: atom_id res chain seq x y z
N MET A 1 -8.40 -5.42 7.14
CA MET A 1 -6.93 -5.35 7.34
C MET A 1 -6.56 -4.06 8.06
N ASN A 2 -5.49 -4.08 8.81
CA ASN A 2 -5.04 -2.91 9.56
C ASN A 2 -3.54 -2.71 9.37
N ILE A 3 -3.14 -1.52 8.97
CA ILE A 3 -1.74 -1.10 8.97
C ILE A 3 -1.53 -0.16 10.15
N ARG A 4 -0.55 -0.47 10.98
CA ARG A 4 -0.06 0.42 12.02
C ARG A 4 1.33 0.89 11.62
N ARG A 5 1.55 2.18 11.63
CA ARG A 5 2.80 2.78 11.19
C ARG A 5 3.22 3.93 12.08
N LYS A 6 4.52 4.17 12.11
CA LYS A 6 5.12 5.26 12.86
C LYS A 6 5.55 6.35 11.88
N TYR A 7 5.01 7.57 12.06
CA TYR A 7 5.33 8.73 11.21
C TYR A 7 5.16 8.50 9.71
N GLY A 8 4.35 7.52 9.33
CA GLY A 8 4.10 7.20 7.94
C GLY A 8 5.23 6.44 7.22
N VAL A 9 6.36 6.16 7.85
CA VAL A 9 7.49 5.53 7.16
C VAL A 9 7.37 4.01 7.17
N HIS A 10 7.41 3.41 8.35
CA HIS A 10 7.34 1.96 8.51
C HIS A 10 6.00 1.54 9.07
N GLY A 11 5.40 0.57 8.45
CA GLY A 11 4.13 0.01 8.88
C GLY A 11 4.19 -1.49 9.00
N ARG A 12 3.17 -2.03 9.64
CA ARG A 12 3.02 -3.45 9.87
C ARG A 12 1.56 -3.84 9.80
N MET A 13 1.29 -4.94 9.14
CA MET A 13 -0.04 -5.53 9.04
C MET A 13 0.06 -7.02 9.38
N VAL A 14 -0.89 -7.50 10.18
CA VAL A 14 -0.99 -8.93 10.50
C VAL A 14 -2.25 -9.48 9.86
N LEU A 15 -2.09 -10.55 9.07
CA LEU A 15 -3.17 -11.28 8.45
C LEU A 15 -3.17 -12.70 9.01
N ASN A 16 -4.33 -13.21 9.37
CA ASN A 16 -4.45 -14.56 9.91
C ASN A 16 -5.62 -15.29 9.26
N HIS A 17 -5.32 -16.34 8.52
CA HIS A 17 -6.31 -17.24 7.95
C HIS A 17 -5.64 -18.56 7.59
N GLU A 18 -6.35 -19.67 7.77
CA GLU A 18 -5.81 -21.00 7.47
C GLU A 18 -5.38 -21.15 6.00
N LYS A 19 -6.12 -20.53 5.06
CA LYS A 19 -5.83 -20.60 3.62
C LYS A 19 -4.56 -19.85 3.20
N ILE A 20 -4.02 -19.00 4.05
CA ILE A 20 -2.71 -18.37 3.83
C ILE A 20 -1.61 -18.97 4.71
N GLY A 21 -1.90 -20.07 5.38
CA GLY A 21 -0.94 -20.76 6.24
C GLY A 21 -0.89 -20.23 7.67
N GLY A 22 -1.95 -19.63 8.16
CA GLY A 22 -2.06 -19.07 9.51
C GLY A 22 -1.72 -17.60 9.58
N GLU A 23 -0.98 -17.19 10.63
CA GLU A 23 -0.58 -15.79 10.81
C GLU A 23 0.56 -15.41 9.89
N LYS A 24 0.39 -14.29 9.20
CA LYS A 24 1.41 -13.67 8.34
C LYS A 24 1.59 -12.19 8.71
N VAL A 25 2.82 -11.76 8.77
CA VAL A 25 3.15 -10.35 8.98
C VAL A 25 3.60 -9.73 7.66
N ILE A 26 2.97 -8.64 7.29
CA ILE A 26 3.34 -7.85 6.13
C ILE A 26 3.93 -6.54 6.64
N TYR A 27 5.15 -6.26 6.22
CA TYR A 27 5.84 -5.00 6.50
C TYR A 27 5.63 -4.03 5.36
N THR A 28 5.47 -2.75 5.68
CA THR A 28 5.25 -1.70 4.68
C THR A 28 6.23 -0.57 4.83
N LEU A 29 6.49 0.12 3.73
CA LEU A 29 7.31 1.33 3.69
C LEU A 29 6.63 2.35 2.78
N GLU A 30 6.49 3.56 3.30
CA GLU A 30 5.94 4.70 2.58
C GLU A 30 6.80 5.94 2.82
N SER A 31 6.54 7.01 2.06
CA SER A 31 7.09 8.32 2.35
C SER A 31 6.59 8.84 3.71
N PRO A 32 7.31 9.74 4.38
CA PRO A 32 6.85 10.36 5.63
C PRO A 32 5.53 11.11 5.47
N TRP A 33 4.75 11.18 6.55
CA TRP A 33 3.53 11.99 6.58
C TRP A 33 3.86 13.47 6.37
N ASN A 34 3.25 14.07 5.36
CA ASN A 34 3.57 15.43 4.94
C ASN A 34 2.31 16.14 4.40
N PRO A 35 1.41 16.59 5.29
CA PRO A 35 0.25 17.39 4.90
C PRO A 35 0.60 18.87 4.79
N ASN A 36 -0.27 19.63 4.13
CA ASN A 36 -0.28 21.08 4.21
C ASN A 36 -1.72 21.62 4.27
N LYS A 37 -1.87 22.94 4.30
CA LYS A 37 -3.18 23.60 4.38
C LYS A 37 -4.09 23.27 3.21
N ASP A 38 -3.53 23.16 2.01
CA ASP A 38 -4.29 22.90 0.78
C ASP A 38 -4.47 21.40 0.52
N GLU A 39 -3.58 20.58 1.08
CA GLU A 39 -3.60 19.11 0.96
C GLU A 39 -3.56 18.46 2.34
N PRO A 40 -4.65 18.56 3.12
CA PRO A 40 -4.69 18.07 4.51
C PRO A 40 -4.59 16.55 4.62
N ASN A 41 -4.85 15.81 3.53
CA ASN A 41 -4.70 14.35 3.46
C ASN A 41 -3.33 13.90 2.94
N GLY A 42 -2.36 14.81 2.91
CA GLY A 42 -1.00 14.57 2.48
C GLY A 42 -0.69 15.14 1.10
N ILE A 43 0.46 15.78 0.99
CA ILE A 43 0.93 16.40 -0.27
C ILE A 43 1.14 15.31 -1.32
N LEU A 44 0.54 15.50 -2.48
CA LEU A 44 0.65 14.60 -3.61
C LEU A 44 2.11 14.38 -4.01
N GLY A 45 2.52 13.10 -4.09
CA GLY A 45 3.87 12.71 -4.47
C GLY A 45 4.93 12.84 -3.37
N LEU A 46 4.62 13.44 -2.23
CA LEU A 46 5.55 13.63 -1.12
C LEU A 46 5.17 12.89 0.15
N SER A 47 3.89 12.67 0.38
CA SER A 47 3.39 12.09 1.64
C SER A 47 2.96 10.65 1.48
N CYS A 48 2.99 9.90 2.58
CA CYS A 48 2.24 8.65 2.69
C CYS A 48 0.73 8.92 2.55
N VAL A 49 -0.05 7.86 2.35
CA VAL A 49 -1.50 7.94 2.36
C VAL A 49 -2.00 8.35 3.76
N ALA A 50 -3.04 9.17 3.82
CA ALA A 50 -3.62 9.60 5.09
C ALA A 50 -4.11 8.42 5.94
N PRO A 51 -4.03 8.50 7.28
CA PRO A 51 -4.69 7.50 8.12
C PRO A 51 -6.20 7.52 7.90
N GLY A 52 -6.85 6.39 8.09
CA GLY A 52 -8.30 6.26 7.92
C GLY A 52 -8.68 4.92 7.31
N ASN A 53 -9.90 4.87 6.80
CA ASN A 53 -10.49 3.66 6.24
C ASN A 53 -10.49 3.70 4.72
N TYR A 54 -10.14 2.58 4.12
CA TYR A 54 -10.03 2.41 2.68
C TYR A 54 -10.72 1.11 2.26
N ASN A 55 -11.19 1.08 1.03
CA ASN A 55 -11.55 -0.16 0.35
C ASN A 55 -10.37 -0.61 -0.51
N ILE A 56 -10.25 -1.92 -0.69
CA ILE A 56 -9.24 -2.51 -1.56
C ILE A 56 -9.92 -3.05 -2.82
N SER A 57 -9.34 -2.73 -3.97
CA SER A 57 -9.73 -3.31 -5.26
C SER A 57 -8.50 -3.93 -5.92
N ILE A 58 -8.64 -5.16 -6.38
CA ILE A 58 -7.57 -5.86 -7.11
C ILE A 58 -7.70 -5.48 -8.59
N GLU A 59 -6.70 -4.77 -9.09
CA GLU A 59 -6.71 -4.24 -10.45
C GLU A 59 -5.43 -4.58 -11.20
N GLN A 60 -5.54 -4.77 -12.51
CA GLN A 60 -4.40 -5.06 -13.37
C GLN A 60 -3.66 -3.78 -13.74
N SER A 61 -2.33 -3.81 -13.58
CA SER A 61 -1.47 -2.76 -14.14
C SER A 61 -1.38 -2.89 -15.66
N PRO A 62 -1.61 -1.82 -16.41
CA PRO A 62 -1.49 -1.87 -17.87
C PRO A 62 -0.04 -2.06 -18.37
N LEU A 63 0.96 -1.73 -17.55
CA LEU A 63 2.36 -1.84 -17.95
C LEU A 63 2.89 -3.27 -17.87
N ASN A 64 2.74 -3.93 -16.72
CA ASN A 64 3.31 -5.26 -16.49
C ASN A 64 2.28 -6.39 -16.47
N LYS A 65 1.00 -6.09 -16.68
CA LYS A 65 -0.11 -7.04 -16.69
C LYS A 65 -0.34 -7.80 -15.38
N ARG A 66 0.33 -7.39 -14.29
CA ARG A 66 0.15 -7.97 -12.96
C ARG A 66 -0.99 -7.28 -12.22
N TYR A 67 -1.61 -8.01 -11.29
CA TYR A 67 -2.69 -7.50 -10.43
C TYR A 67 -2.13 -7.05 -9.09
N TYR A 68 -2.57 -5.87 -8.66
CA TYR A 68 -2.17 -5.27 -7.39
C TYR A 68 -3.38 -4.86 -6.56
N PRO A 69 -3.28 -4.89 -5.23
CA PRO A 69 -4.31 -4.34 -4.35
C PRO A 69 -4.22 -2.81 -4.35
N PHE A 70 -5.23 -2.15 -4.92
CA PHE A 70 -5.34 -0.69 -4.92
C PHE A 70 -6.25 -0.22 -3.78
N LEU A 71 -5.85 0.86 -3.12
CA LEU A 71 -6.65 1.53 -2.11
C LEU A 71 -7.64 2.49 -2.78
N VAL A 72 -8.85 2.54 -2.24
CA VAL A 72 -9.89 3.44 -2.74
C VAL A 72 -10.54 4.17 -1.57
N ASN A 73 -10.45 5.48 -1.56
CA ASN A 73 -11.24 6.38 -0.73
C ASN A 73 -11.31 7.74 -1.43
N GLU A 74 -12.38 7.99 -2.14
CA GLU A 74 -12.51 9.20 -2.96
C GLU A 74 -12.55 10.48 -2.13
N SER A 75 -13.06 10.42 -0.90
CA SER A 75 -13.07 11.59 0.00
C SER A 75 -11.65 12.03 0.41
N LYS A 76 -10.67 11.14 0.29
CA LYS A 76 -9.25 11.41 0.56
C LYS A 76 -8.40 11.51 -0.71
N ASN A 77 -9.03 11.62 -1.87
CA ASN A 77 -8.36 11.63 -3.19
C ASN A 77 -7.52 10.38 -3.45
N VAL A 78 -7.95 9.24 -2.94
CA VAL A 78 -7.33 7.93 -3.19
C VAL A 78 -8.29 7.09 -4.00
N CYS A 79 -7.92 6.72 -5.20
CA CYS A 79 -8.82 6.01 -6.10
C CYS A 79 -8.07 5.04 -7.03
N LEU A 80 -8.84 4.24 -7.76
CA LEU A 80 -8.29 3.34 -8.78
C LEU A 80 -7.56 4.11 -9.86
N LYS A 81 -6.46 3.56 -10.36
CA LYS A 81 -5.68 4.13 -11.44
C LYS A 81 -6.54 4.47 -12.67
N SER A 82 -7.48 3.61 -13.05
CA SER A 82 -8.38 3.81 -14.18
C SER A 82 -9.30 5.02 -14.04
N LYS A 83 -9.50 5.52 -12.81
CA LYS A 83 -10.31 6.69 -12.48
C LYS A 83 -9.47 7.93 -12.18
N VAL A 84 -8.15 7.82 -12.22
CA VAL A 84 -7.26 8.95 -11.98
C VAL A 84 -7.29 9.85 -13.19
N LYS A 85 -7.80 11.04 -13.02
CA LYS A 85 -7.62 12.14 -13.97
C LYS A 85 -6.39 12.93 -13.52
N ALA A 86 -5.57 13.33 -14.49
CA ALA A 86 -4.37 14.12 -14.20
C ALA A 86 -4.71 15.26 -13.23
N HIS A 87 -3.94 15.37 -12.15
CA HIS A 87 -3.95 16.39 -11.12
C HIS A 87 -4.95 16.28 -9.97
N ASP A 88 -6.03 15.48 -10.08
CA ASP A 88 -7.10 15.52 -9.08
C ASP A 88 -7.07 14.37 -8.07
N LYS A 89 -6.66 13.18 -8.51
CA LYS A 89 -6.73 11.96 -7.69
C LYS A 89 -5.52 11.07 -7.93
N THR A 90 -5.09 10.36 -6.91
CA THR A 90 -3.95 9.46 -6.99
C THR A 90 -4.34 8.03 -6.68
N GLY A 91 -3.81 7.11 -7.47
CA GLY A 91 -3.85 5.70 -7.14
C GLY A 91 -2.80 5.36 -6.07
N HIS A 92 -3.16 4.45 -5.18
CA HIS A 92 -2.23 3.85 -4.22
C HIS A 92 -2.35 2.34 -4.34
N ALA A 93 -1.22 1.66 -4.31
CA ALA A 93 -1.22 0.20 -4.39
C ALA A 93 -0.16 -0.40 -3.48
N PHE A 94 -0.45 -1.59 -2.96
CA PHE A 94 0.58 -2.45 -2.38
C PHE A 94 1.42 -3.04 -3.51
N VAL A 95 2.72 -2.80 -3.49
CA VAL A 95 3.63 -3.23 -4.55
C VAL A 95 4.93 -3.78 -3.96
N ASP A 96 5.58 -4.64 -4.72
CA ASP A 96 6.95 -5.06 -4.45
C ASP A 96 7.95 -4.03 -4.98
N TYR A 97 9.13 -4.02 -4.38
CA TYR A 97 10.19 -3.06 -4.74
C TYR A 97 10.59 -3.16 -6.22
N GLU A 98 10.69 -4.37 -6.74
CA GLU A 98 11.13 -4.60 -8.12
C GLU A 98 10.12 -4.08 -9.16
N SER A 99 8.84 -4.07 -8.81
CA SER A 99 7.77 -3.66 -9.72
C SER A 99 7.45 -2.17 -9.68
N PHE A 100 7.83 -1.44 -8.62
CA PHE A 100 7.36 -0.08 -8.45
C PHE A 100 7.84 0.88 -9.57
N ASN A 101 9.03 0.66 -10.11
CA ASN A 101 9.58 1.47 -11.21
C ASN A 101 8.86 1.25 -12.54
N SER A 102 8.15 0.14 -12.72
CA SER A 102 7.43 -0.19 -13.94
C SER A 102 5.95 0.22 -13.89
N LEU A 103 5.50 0.79 -12.76
CA LEU A 103 4.11 1.18 -12.58
C LEU A 103 3.94 2.68 -12.85
N GLU A 104 3.22 3.02 -13.90
CA GLU A 104 2.69 4.37 -14.09
C GLU A 104 1.54 4.61 -13.11
N ILE A 105 1.87 4.83 -11.86
CA ILE A 105 0.88 5.26 -10.89
C ILE A 105 1.16 6.72 -10.59
N TYR A 106 0.18 7.57 -10.90
CA TYR A 106 0.19 8.95 -10.43
C TYR A 106 -0.07 8.91 -8.94
N GLY A 107 0.98 8.90 -8.14
CA GLY A 107 0.82 8.91 -6.72
C GLY A 107 1.81 8.05 -6.00
N ARG A 108 1.31 7.24 -5.09
CA ARG A 108 2.10 6.69 -4.02
C ARG A 108 2.00 5.19 -4.01
N PHE A 109 3.11 4.57 -3.64
CA PHE A 109 3.15 3.14 -3.41
C PHE A 109 3.23 2.86 -1.93
N ILE A 110 2.61 1.77 -1.52
CA ILE A 110 2.90 1.14 -0.25
C ILE A 110 3.80 -0.04 -0.60
N LEU A 111 5.10 0.15 -0.46
CA LEU A 111 6.04 -0.96 -0.63
C LEU A 111 5.81 -1.98 0.46
N CYS A 112 5.70 -3.24 0.11
CA CYS A 112 5.44 -4.29 1.07
C CYS A 112 6.39 -5.47 0.92
N GLY A 113 6.53 -6.24 1.99
CA GLY A 113 7.35 -7.42 2.04
C GLY A 113 7.03 -8.29 3.23
N THR A 114 7.48 -9.53 3.20
CA THR A 114 7.32 -10.45 4.34
C THR A 114 8.48 -10.37 5.32
N SER A 115 9.51 -9.61 4.99
CA SER A 115 10.68 -9.36 5.84
C SER A 115 11.29 -8.00 5.52
N TYR A 116 12.24 -7.56 6.34
CA TYR A 116 13.08 -6.39 6.07
C TYR A 116 14.49 -6.82 5.71
N LYS A 117 15.10 -6.09 4.77
CA LYS A 117 16.54 -6.14 4.52
C LYS A 117 17.19 -4.88 5.08
N PHE A 118 18.26 -5.06 5.84
CA PHE A 118 19.08 -3.97 6.32
C PHE A 118 20.10 -3.60 5.24
N ASP A 119 20.05 -2.35 4.77
CA ASP A 119 21.05 -1.79 3.88
C ASP A 119 22.25 -1.35 4.73
N PRO A 120 23.52 -1.58 4.29
CA PRO A 120 24.71 -1.06 4.98
C PRO A 120 24.71 0.45 5.20
N LYS A 121 23.92 1.20 4.44
CA LYS A 121 23.72 2.64 4.63
C LYS A 121 22.70 3.00 5.72
N GLY A 122 22.19 2.02 6.46
CA GLY A 122 21.25 2.24 7.56
C GLY A 122 19.79 2.27 7.19
N TYR A 123 19.43 1.89 5.97
CA TYR A 123 18.03 1.85 5.52
C TYR A 123 17.43 0.46 5.67
N TYR A 124 16.18 0.41 6.12
CA TYR A 124 15.38 -0.80 6.09
C TYR A 124 14.45 -0.77 4.88
N ALA A 125 14.49 -1.79 4.06
CA ALA A 125 13.57 -1.95 2.95
C ALA A 125 12.80 -3.27 3.07
N PRO A 126 11.49 -3.29 2.80
CA PRO A 126 10.75 -4.55 2.73
C PRO A 126 11.31 -5.42 1.60
N VAL A 127 11.43 -6.71 1.86
CA VAL A 127 11.85 -7.70 0.88
C VAL A 127 10.82 -8.81 0.77
N TYR A 128 10.91 -9.62 -0.30
CA TYR A 128 9.89 -10.61 -0.64
C TYR A 128 8.52 -9.95 -0.87
N GLY A 129 8.53 -8.87 -1.64
CA GLY A 129 7.34 -8.08 -1.89
C GLY A 129 6.31 -8.79 -2.76
N GLU A 130 6.74 -9.57 -3.73
CA GLU A 130 5.84 -10.37 -4.55
C GLU A 130 5.08 -11.41 -3.72
N GLU A 131 5.75 -12.05 -2.77
CA GLU A 131 5.13 -12.93 -1.79
C GLU A 131 4.12 -12.19 -0.92
N ALA A 132 4.48 -11.00 -0.43
CA ALA A 132 3.58 -10.16 0.38
C ALA A 132 2.32 -9.76 -0.38
N VAL A 133 2.45 -9.31 -1.62
CA VAL A 133 1.30 -8.98 -2.48
C VAL A 133 0.41 -10.20 -2.69
N SER A 134 1.01 -11.37 -2.93
CA SER A 134 0.27 -12.62 -3.10
C SER A 134 -0.49 -13.02 -1.83
N ILE A 135 0.10 -12.85 -0.66
CA ILE A 135 -0.57 -13.10 0.63
C ILE A 135 -1.76 -12.18 0.82
N ILE A 136 -1.61 -10.88 0.53
CA ILE A 136 -2.71 -9.91 0.64
C ILE A 136 -3.87 -10.32 -0.28
N LYS A 137 -3.58 -10.65 -1.54
CA LYS A 137 -4.60 -11.10 -2.50
C LYS A 137 -5.29 -12.38 -2.03
N ALA A 138 -4.52 -13.36 -1.58
CA ALA A 138 -5.06 -14.62 -1.09
C ALA A 138 -5.93 -14.45 0.16
N TYR A 139 -5.54 -13.57 1.07
CA TYR A 139 -6.33 -13.23 2.25
C TYR A 139 -7.69 -12.60 1.86
N ILE A 140 -7.68 -11.65 0.94
CA ILE A 140 -8.92 -11.03 0.44
C ILE A 140 -9.82 -12.06 -0.22
N GLU A 141 -9.28 -12.95 -1.03
CA GLU A 141 -10.03 -14.02 -1.67
C GLU A 141 -10.62 -15.00 -0.65
N ALA A 142 -9.85 -15.36 0.37
CA ALA A 142 -10.28 -16.31 1.39
C ALA A 142 -11.36 -15.77 2.32
N THR A 143 -11.28 -14.49 2.67
CA THR A 143 -12.16 -13.85 3.67
C THR A 143 -13.29 -13.02 3.07
N GLY A 144 -13.12 -12.53 1.84
CA GLY A 144 -13.99 -11.50 1.27
C GLY A 144 -13.79 -10.12 1.90
N ASP A 145 -12.85 -9.96 2.83
CA ASP A 145 -12.55 -8.69 3.47
C ASP A 145 -11.73 -7.80 2.53
N LYS A 146 -12.36 -6.73 2.05
CA LYS A 146 -11.76 -5.72 1.18
C LYS A 146 -11.57 -4.39 1.91
N SER A 147 -11.61 -4.39 3.23
CA SER A 147 -11.45 -3.18 4.04
C SER A 147 -10.03 -3.07 4.57
N LEU A 148 -9.52 -1.84 4.61
CA LEU A 148 -8.22 -1.52 5.18
C LEU A 148 -8.36 -0.31 6.08
N THR A 149 -7.83 -0.40 7.30
CA THR A 149 -7.69 0.73 8.20
C THR A 149 -6.21 1.04 8.39
N ILE A 150 -5.84 2.29 8.20
CA ILE A 150 -4.49 2.80 8.46
C ILE A 150 -4.55 3.70 9.68
N SER A 151 -3.72 3.39 10.67
CA SER A 151 -3.66 4.12 11.92
C SER A 151 -2.23 4.41 12.35
N TRP A 152 -2.06 5.40 13.21
CA TRP A 152 -0.79 5.70 13.85
C TRP A 152 -0.51 4.72 15.00
N ILE A 153 0.74 4.45 15.21
CA ILE A 153 1.19 3.76 16.42
C ILE A 153 1.27 4.75 17.57
#